data_88f7ed740163e8e33fa5805ffeeaaef7
#
_entry.id   88f7ed740163e8e33fa5805ffeeaaef7
#
_cell.length_a   1.000
_cell.length_b   1.000
_cell.length_c   1.000
_cell.angle_alpha   90.00
_cell.angle_beta   90.00
_cell.angle_gamma   90.00
#
_symmetry.space_group_name_H-M   'P 1'
#
loop_
_entity.id
_entity.type
_entity.pdbx_description
1 polymer ?
#
loop_
_entity_poly.entity_id
_entity_poly.type
_entity_poly.pdbx_seq_one_letter_code
_entity_poly.pdbx_strand_id
1 'polypeptide(L)'
;MAGVKEAGSLDTDRGFVNSVASSVTSVANVATNYLEAFKDKVQAIYPGTVWCGDGRSAQARSSSDLGLFFFTDTCCRQHDACKLYIKAGETKYGLTNTGLFTRSHCSCDLKFRDCLRRTNSLVSVQIGLTYFNVLGPQCFRRSHPIVKCSRRTRITGLKCEEYELDYTKPRMWQWFDNETF
;
A
#
# COMPACT_ATOMS: atom_id res chain seq x y z
N MET A 1 3.11 -46.32 -58.23
CA MET A 1 2.13 -45.26 -58.37
C MET A 1 1.37 -45.15 -57.02
N ALA A 2 1.79 -44.36 -56.14
CA ALA A 2 1.02 -44.04 -54.94
C ALA A 2 1.40 -42.63 -54.52
N GLY A 3 0.43 -41.72 -54.65
CA GLY A 3 0.56 -40.36 -54.16
C GLY A 3 0.30 -40.31 -52.66
N VAL A 4 1.26 -39.81 -51.93
CA VAL A 4 1.10 -39.47 -50.52
C VAL A 4 0.55 -38.06 -50.46
N LYS A 5 -0.63 -37.91 -49.81
CA LYS A 5 -1.17 -36.63 -49.41
C LYS A 5 -0.71 -36.33 -47.98
N GLU A 6 0.19 -35.38 -47.82
CA GLU A 6 0.34 -34.64 -46.58
C GLU A 6 -0.60 -33.47 -46.60
N ALA A 7 -1.44 -33.35 -45.60
CA ALA A 7 -2.13 -32.11 -45.28
C ALA A 7 -2.65 -32.13 -43.83
N GLY A 8 -2.28 -31.15 -43.06
CA GLY A 8 -3.10 -30.70 -41.95
C GLY A 8 -2.59 -30.93 -40.56
N SER A 9 -1.58 -30.19 -40.11
CA SER A 9 -1.30 -29.99 -38.68
C SER A 9 -0.64 -28.64 -38.43
N LEU A 10 -1.31 -27.56 -38.78
CA LEU A 10 -0.78 -26.19 -38.48
C LEU A 10 -1.85 -25.18 -38.05
N ASP A 11 -3.12 -25.59 -37.95
CA ASP A 11 -4.20 -24.64 -37.64
C ASP A 11 -4.73 -24.72 -36.18
N THR A 12 -4.40 -25.79 -35.47
CA THR A 12 -4.84 -25.98 -34.08
C THR A 12 -4.02 -25.21 -33.04
N ASP A 13 -2.74 -24.96 -33.33
CA ASP A 13 -1.86 -24.25 -32.39
C ASP A 13 -2.11 -22.74 -32.36
N ARG A 14 -2.50 -22.13 -33.47
CA ARG A 14 -2.82 -20.68 -33.51
C ARG A 14 -4.10 -20.33 -32.77
N GLY A 15 -5.11 -21.18 -32.82
CA GLY A 15 -6.37 -20.97 -32.11
C GLY A 15 -6.19 -21.06 -30.57
N PHE A 16 -5.39 -22.02 -30.10
CA PHE A 16 -5.12 -22.20 -28.66
C PHE A 16 -4.28 -21.07 -28.07
N VAL A 17 -3.21 -20.66 -28.76
CA VAL A 17 -2.37 -19.52 -28.32
C VAL A 17 -3.15 -18.21 -28.29
N ASN A 18 -4.01 -17.94 -29.26
CA ASN A 18 -4.86 -16.76 -29.26
C ASN A 18 -5.93 -16.80 -28.18
N SER A 19 -6.50 -17.96 -27.85
CA SER A 19 -7.46 -18.13 -26.77
C SER A 19 -6.82 -17.93 -25.40
N VAL A 20 -5.62 -18.45 -25.19
CA VAL A 20 -4.88 -18.25 -23.94
C VAL A 20 -4.44 -16.80 -23.81
N ALA A 21 -3.94 -16.17 -24.86
CA ALA A 21 -3.56 -14.76 -24.84
C ALA A 21 -4.75 -13.84 -24.54
N SER A 22 -5.92 -14.07 -25.14
CA SER A 22 -7.13 -13.30 -24.86
C SER A 22 -7.64 -13.50 -23.43
N SER A 23 -7.54 -14.70 -22.89
CA SER A 23 -7.92 -15.01 -21.51
C SER A 23 -7.00 -14.32 -20.50
N VAL A 24 -5.69 -14.33 -20.74
CA VAL A 24 -4.70 -13.65 -19.88
C VAL A 24 -4.91 -12.14 -19.92
N THR A 25 -5.16 -11.56 -21.07
CA THR A 25 -5.45 -10.12 -21.22
C THR A 25 -6.75 -9.73 -20.51
N SER A 26 -7.78 -10.56 -20.59
CA SER A 26 -9.06 -10.34 -19.90
C SER A 26 -8.90 -10.37 -18.37
N VAL A 27 -8.16 -11.34 -17.83
CA VAL A 27 -7.88 -11.42 -16.39
C VAL A 27 -7.03 -10.24 -15.91
N ALA A 28 -6.04 -9.83 -16.69
CA ALA A 28 -5.21 -8.67 -16.38
C ALA A 28 -6.04 -7.38 -16.37
N ASN A 29 -6.94 -7.17 -17.32
CA ASN A 29 -7.82 -6.01 -17.37
C ASN A 29 -8.81 -5.98 -16.20
N VAL A 30 -9.37 -7.13 -15.82
CA VAL A 30 -10.25 -7.23 -14.63
C VAL A 30 -9.48 -6.89 -13.36
N ALA A 31 -8.27 -7.42 -13.20
CA ALA A 31 -7.42 -7.12 -12.04
C ALA A 31 -7.04 -5.64 -11.98
N THR A 32 -6.72 -5.01 -13.12
CA THR A 32 -6.41 -3.58 -13.21
C THR A 32 -7.61 -2.73 -12.83
N ASN A 33 -8.80 -3.04 -13.38
CA ASN A 33 -10.03 -2.32 -13.06
C ASN A 33 -10.41 -2.46 -11.57
N TYR A 34 -10.19 -3.63 -10.97
CA TYR A 34 -10.40 -3.85 -9.53
C TYR A 34 -9.43 -3.04 -8.68
N LEU A 35 -8.16 -2.97 -9.07
CA LEU A 35 -7.14 -2.18 -8.39
C LEU A 35 -7.42 -0.68 -8.48
N GLU A 36 -7.86 -0.19 -9.65
CA GLU A 36 -8.25 1.21 -9.83
C GLU A 36 -9.49 1.57 -9.02
N ALA A 37 -10.54 0.76 -9.07
CA ALA A 37 -11.75 0.96 -8.27
C ALA A 37 -11.47 0.87 -6.76
N PHE A 38 -10.54 0.01 -6.34
CA PHE A 38 -10.08 -0.06 -4.96
C PHE A 38 -9.26 1.16 -4.57
N LYS A 39 -8.39 1.62 -5.46
CA LYS A 39 -7.60 2.84 -5.29
C LYS A 39 -8.51 4.06 -5.10
N ASP A 40 -9.52 4.22 -5.95
CA ASP A 40 -10.48 5.34 -5.86
C ASP A 40 -11.26 5.31 -4.54
N LYS A 41 -11.69 4.14 -4.08
CA LYS A 41 -12.36 3.99 -2.78
C LYS A 41 -11.48 4.33 -1.59
N VAL A 42 -10.20 4.03 -1.68
CA VAL A 42 -9.24 4.24 -0.58
C VAL A 42 -8.67 5.65 -0.60
N GLN A 43 -8.59 6.27 -1.77
CA GLN A 43 -8.21 7.68 -1.92
C GLN A 43 -9.33 8.63 -1.46
N ALA A 44 -10.58 8.15 -1.38
CA ALA A 44 -11.68 8.94 -0.89
C ALA A 44 -11.44 9.39 0.57
N ILE A 45 -11.67 10.67 0.83
CA ILE A 45 -11.65 11.20 2.19
C ILE A 45 -12.78 10.55 2.99
N TYR A 46 -12.48 10.06 4.18
CA TYR A 46 -13.48 9.44 5.05
C TYR A 46 -14.60 10.44 5.38
N PRO A 47 -15.87 10.06 5.19
CA PRO A 47 -17.00 10.98 5.41
C PRO A 47 -16.97 11.61 6.81
N GLY A 48 -17.14 12.93 6.87
CA GLY A 48 -17.08 13.70 8.12
C GLY A 48 -15.66 14.07 8.57
N THR A 49 -14.64 13.76 7.77
CA THR A 49 -13.28 14.24 7.94
C THR A 49 -12.84 15.11 6.76
N VAL A 50 -11.72 15.78 6.90
CA VAL A 50 -11.09 16.62 5.85
C VAL A 50 -9.75 16.06 5.43
N TRP A 51 -9.07 15.35 6.32
CA TRP A 51 -7.68 14.89 6.17
C TRP A 51 -7.51 13.38 6.07
N CYS A 52 -8.55 12.61 6.47
CA CYS A 52 -8.43 11.15 6.52
C CYS A 52 -8.71 10.52 5.14
N GLY A 53 -7.72 10.50 4.28
CA GLY A 53 -7.73 9.96 2.93
C GLY A 53 -6.45 10.28 2.19
N ASP A 54 -6.45 10.25 0.86
CA ASP A 54 -5.30 10.63 0.04
C ASP A 54 -5.33 12.14 -0.26
N GLY A 55 -4.81 12.90 0.69
CA GLY A 55 -4.72 14.35 0.58
C GLY A 55 -5.89 15.10 1.21
N ARG A 56 -5.86 16.42 1.05
CA ARG A 56 -6.87 17.34 1.59
C ARG A 56 -8.18 17.26 0.81
N SER A 57 -9.30 17.22 1.53
CA SER A 57 -10.61 17.42 0.92
C SER A 57 -10.68 18.79 0.22
N ALA A 58 -11.40 18.85 -0.91
CA ALA A 58 -11.66 20.10 -1.60
C ALA A 58 -12.42 21.13 -0.74
N GLN A 59 -13.06 20.70 0.36
CA GLN A 59 -13.75 21.57 1.30
C GLN A 59 -12.81 22.23 2.33
N ALA A 60 -11.55 21.77 2.44
CA ALA A 60 -10.58 22.41 3.33
C ALA A 60 -10.18 23.79 2.78
N ARG A 61 -10.68 24.85 3.38
CA ARG A 61 -10.36 26.25 3.02
C ARG A 61 -9.03 26.68 3.62
N SER A 62 -8.64 26.08 4.73
CA SER A 62 -7.42 26.39 5.48
C SER A 62 -6.72 25.11 5.93
N SER A 63 -5.42 25.19 6.19
CA SER A 63 -4.66 24.10 6.81
C SER A 63 -5.10 23.77 8.24
N SER A 64 -5.91 24.62 8.86
CA SER A 64 -6.48 24.43 10.20
C SER A 64 -7.88 23.84 10.20
N ASP A 65 -8.55 23.75 9.03
CA ASP A 65 -9.90 23.21 8.94
C ASP A 65 -9.93 21.74 9.33
N LEU A 66 -10.90 21.37 10.13
CA LEU A 66 -11.18 20.00 10.58
C LEU A 66 -12.64 19.64 10.31
N GLY A 67 -12.89 18.35 10.04
CA GLY A 67 -14.22 17.82 9.86
C GLY A 67 -14.97 17.59 11.17
N LEU A 68 -16.15 16.96 11.07
CA LEU A 68 -17.00 16.63 12.20
C LEU A 68 -16.28 15.75 13.24
N PHE A 69 -15.47 14.80 12.78
CA PHE A 69 -14.66 13.93 13.62
C PHE A 69 -13.28 14.55 13.90
N PHE A 70 -13.26 15.73 14.48
CA PHE A 70 -12.08 16.60 14.58
C PHE A 70 -10.89 15.99 15.34
N PHE A 71 -11.09 15.16 16.36
CA PHE A 71 -9.99 14.49 17.04
C PHE A 71 -9.29 13.47 16.11
N THR A 72 -10.07 12.63 15.43
CA THR A 72 -9.56 11.69 14.45
C THR A 72 -8.91 12.41 13.27
N ASP A 73 -9.58 13.46 12.79
CA ASP A 73 -9.11 14.25 11.65
C ASP A 73 -7.80 14.99 11.96
N THR A 74 -7.59 15.39 13.22
CA THR A 74 -6.31 15.92 13.68
C THR A 74 -5.19 14.89 13.55
N CYS A 75 -5.43 13.61 13.85
CA CYS A 75 -4.46 12.55 13.65
C CYS A 75 -4.06 12.41 12.18
N CYS A 76 -5.05 12.42 11.28
CA CYS A 76 -4.82 12.35 9.83
C CYS A 76 -4.03 13.57 9.34
N ARG A 77 -4.41 14.79 9.77
CA ARG A 77 -3.70 16.02 9.41
C ARG A 77 -2.24 16.00 9.87
N GLN A 78 -1.96 15.52 11.08
CA GLN A 78 -0.59 15.38 11.57
C GLN A 78 0.21 14.37 10.76
N HIS A 79 -0.42 13.29 10.33
CA HIS A 79 0.20 12.30 9.47
C HIS A 79 0.52 12.86 8.07
N ASP A 80 -0.41 13.60 7.47
CA ASP A 80 -0.21 14.27 6.18
C ASP A 80 0.86 15.37 6.22
N ALA A 81 1.11 15.93 7.39
CA ALA A 81 2.21 16.88 7.61
C ALA A 81 3.59 16.24 7.72
N CYS A 82 3.70 14.92 7.59
CA CYS A 82 4.99 14.21 7.58
C CYS A 82 5.89 14.73 6.45
N LYS A 83 7.07 15.22 6.80
CA LYS A 83 8.01 15.78 5.82
C LYS A 83 8.83 14.73 5.07
N LEU A 84 8.95 13.53 5.66
CA LEU A 84 9.68 12.42 5.08
C LEU A 84 8.70 11.42 4.48
N TYR A 85 8.53 11.47 3.17
CA TYR A 85 7.64 10.57 2.42
C TYR A 85 8.22 10.29 1.03
N ILE A 86 7.77 9.19 0.44
CA ILE A 86 8.08 8.76 -0.92
C ILE A 86 6.75 8.48 -1.62
N LYS A 87 6.44 9.26 -2.66
CA LYS A 87 5.21 9.07 -3.43
C LYS A 87 5.21 7.75 -4.19
N ALA A 88 4.03 7.26 -4.57
CA ALA A 88 3.92 6.11 -5.46
C ALA A 88 4.72 6.34 -6.76
N GLY A 89 5.56 5.38 -7.14
CA GLY A 89 6.46 5.46 -8.29
C GLY A 89 7.71 6.31 -8.10
N GLU A 90 7.86 7.02 -6.95
CA GLU A 90 9.01 7.88 -6.70
C GLU A 90 10.18 7.09 -6.12
N THR A 91 11.40 7.56 -6.44
CA THR A 91 12.66 7.06 -5.85
C THR A 91 13.30 8.17 -5.01
N LYS A 92 13.48 7.91 -3.72
CA LYS A 92 14.21 8.76 -2.77
C LYS A 92 15.03 7.92 -1.80
N TYR A 93 16.12 8.46 -1.33
CA TYR A 93 17.01 7.80 -0.35
C TYR A 93 17.50 6.41 -0.80
N GLY A 94 17.59 6.17 -2.13
CA GLY A 94 17.92 4.86 -2.69
C GLY A 94 16.77 3.84 -2.63
N LEU A 95 15.55 4.26 -2.26
CA LEU A 95 14.36 3.43 -2.20
C LEU A 95 13.37 3.83 -3.29
N THR A 96 12.81 2.86 -3.99
CA THR A 96 11.72 3.07 -4.95
C THR A 96 10.41 2.59 -4.35
N ASN A 97 9.41 3.47 -4.28
CA ASN A 97 8.08 3.10 -3.83
C ASN A 97 7.27 2.50 -5.01
N THR A 98 7.25 1.18 -5.09
CA THR A 98 6.49 0.43 -6.12
C THR A 98 5.02 0.21 -5.71
N GLY A 99 4.60 0.72 -4.56
CA GLY A 99 3.21 0.61 -4.09
C GLY A 99 2.29 1.63 -4.75
N LEU A 100 0.99 1.49 -4.45
CA LEU A 100 -0.07 2.34 -5.02
C LEU A 100 -0.21 3.69 -4.30
N PHE A 101 0.29 3.80 -3.07
CA PHE A 101 0.11 4.96 -2.20
C PHE A 101 1.45 5.54 -1.75
N THR A 102 1.43 6.79 -1.34
CA THR A 102 2.57 7.44 -0.66
C THR A 102 2.93 6.64 0.59
N ARG A 103 4.21 6.43 0.82
CA ARG A 103 4.75 5.80 2.03
C ARG A 103 5.49 6.82 2.86
N SER A 104 5.22 6.83 4.15
CA SER A 104 5.79 7.77 5.10
C SER A 104 6.95 7.17 5.89
N HIS A 105 7.72 8.02 6.54
CA HIS A 105 8.72 7.59 7.51
C HIS A 105 8.05 6.85 8.67
N CYS A 106 8.69 5.78 9.17
CA CYS A 106 8.11 4.93 10.21
C CYS A 106 7.71 5.68 11.50
N SER A 107 8.42 6.76 11.84
CA SER A 107 8.03 7.57 13.00
C SER A 107 6.73 8.35 12.80
N CYS A 108 6.39 8.72 11.56
CA CYS A 108 5.11 9.36 11.24
C CYS A 108 3.96 8.37 11.36
N ASP A 109 4.13 7.17 10.81
CA ASP A 109 3.13 6.11 10.91
C ASP A 109 2.91 5.65 12.35
N LEU A 110 3.99 5.53 13.14
CA LEU A 110 3.88 5.20 14.56
C LEU A 110 3.07 6.25 15.32
N LYS A 111 3.37 7.54 15.13
CA LYS A 111 2.62 8.64 15.75
C LYS A 111 1.15 8.64 15.33
N PHE A 112 0.88 8.34 14.07
CA PHE A 112 -0.47 8.26 13.54
C PHE A 112 -1.25 7.12 14.21
N ARG A 113 -0.66 5.92 14.28
CA ARG A 113 -1.24 4.77 14.97
C ARG A 113 -1.56 5.07 16.43
N ASP A 114 -0.62 5.64 17.16
CA ASP A 114 -0.79 6.00 18.57
C ASP A 114 -1.85 7.08 18.76
N CYS A 115 -1.92 8.06 17.86
CA CYS A 115 -2.94 9.10 17.89
C CYS A 115 -4.34 8.50 17.73
N LEU A 116 -4.55 7.66 16.72
CA LEU A 116 -5.83 7.00 16.46
C LEU A 116 -6.24 6.08 17.63
N ARG A 117 -5.29 5.36 18.21
CA ARG A 117 -5.54 4.50 19.39
C ARG A 117 -5.96 5.31 20.62
N ARG A 118 -5.31 6.45 20.87
CA ARG A 118 -5.68 7.34 21.99
C ARG A 118 -7.03 8.00 21.78
N THR A 119 -7.38 8.35 20.55
CA THR A 119 -8.69 8.91 20.21
C THR A 119 -9.81 7.91 20.50
N ASN A 120 -9.58 6.63 20.25
CA ASN A 120 -10.44 5.49 20.61
C ASN A 120 -11.92 5.70 20.26
N SER A 121 -12.22 6.33 19.13
CA SER A 121 -13.58 6.48 18.58
C SER A 121 -13.83 5.41 17.52
N LEU A 122 -15.10 5.13 17.19
CA LEU A 122 -15.45 4.20 16.10
C LEU A 122 -14.75 4.59 14.79
N VAL A 123 -14.71 5.88 14.49
CA VAL A 123 -14.08 6.40 13.26
C VAL A 123 -12.56 6.22 13.31
N SER A 124 -11.90 6.54 14.43
CA SER A 124 -10.46 6.36 14.56
C SER A 124 -10.03 4.88 14.47
N VAL A 125 -10.81 3.99 15.07
CA VAL A 125 -10.57 2.54 14.97
C VAL A 125 -10.74 2.06 13.53
N GLN A 126 -11.80 2.47 12.84
CA GLN A 126 -12.03 2.09 11.46
C GLN A 126 -10.93 2.59 10.52
N ILE A 127 -10.47 3.83 10.68
CA ILE A 127 -9.36 4.38 9.91
C ILE A 127 -8.08 3.62 10.20
N GLY A 128 -7.79 3.33 11.48
CA GLY A 128 -6.61 2.58 11.89
C GLY A 128 -6.58 1.16 11.31
N LEU A 129 -7.69 0.44 11.40
CA LEU A 129 -7.82 -0.90 10.79
C LEU A 129 -7.65 -0.84 9.26
N THR A 130 -8.28 0.14 8.60
CA THR A 130 -8.14 0.30 7.15
C THR A 130 -6.70 0.57 6.77
N TYR A 131 -6.05 1.56 7.39
CA TYR A 131 -4.69 1.95 7.03
C TYR A 131 -3.65 0.87 7.37
N PHE A 132 -3.63 0.39 8.62
CA PHE A 132 -2.57 -0.51 9.09
C PHE A 132 -2.82 -1.98 8.76
N ASN A 133 -4.06 -2.45 8.72
CA ASN A 133 -4.37 -3.87 8.55
C ASN A 133 -4.79 -4.20 7.12
N VAL A 134 -5.66 -3.40 6.50
CA VAL A 134 -6.17 -3.66 5.14
C VAL A 134 -5.19 -3.18 4.09
N LEU A 135 -4.84 -1.89 4.08
CA LEU A 135 -3.86 -1.33 3.15
C LEU A 135 -2.45 -1.79 3.49
N GLY A 136 -2.11 -1.73 4.75
CA GLY A 136 -0.86 -2.21 5.31
C GLY A 136 0.39 -1.67 4.62
N PRO A 137 0.52 -0.35 4.36
CA PRO A 137 1.69 0.16 3.67
C PRO A 137 2.94 -0.10 4.49
N GLN A 138 4.05 -0.35 3.80
CA GLN A 138 5.35 -0.31 4.45
C GLN A 138 5.73 1.14 4.74
N CYS A 139 6.49 1.36 5.80
CA CYS A 139 7.17 2.60 6.09
C CYS A 139 8.66 2.46 5.81
N PHE A 140 9.40 3.56 5.82
CA PHE A 140 10.84 3.52 5.66
C PHE A 140 11.55 4.26 6.81
N ARG A 141 12.73 3.79 7.13
CA ARG A 141 13.60 4.43 8.12
C ARG A 141 15.05 4.04 7.91
N ARG A 142 15.95 4.81 8.50
CA ARG A 142 17.37 4.49 8.54
C ARG A 142 17.66 3.54 9.69
N SER A 143 18.19 2.36 9.40
CA SER A 143 18.51 1.32 10.39
C SER A 143 19.68 0.47 9.91
N HIS A 144 20.23 -0.36 10.81
CA HIS A 144 21.18 -1.38 10.41
C HIS A 144 20.54 -2.35 9.41
N PRO A 145 21.32 -2.96 8.47
CA PRO A 145 20.76 -3.82 7.45
C PRO A 145 19.92 -4.96 8.03
N ILE A 146 18.78 -5.21 7.42
CA ILE A 146 17.92 -6.34 7.76
C ILE A 146 18.61 -7.64 7.30
N VAL A 147 18.78 -8.58 8.21
CA VAL A 147 19.24 -9.94 7.92
C VAL A 147 18.06 -10.81 7.52
N LYS A 148 17.03 -10.84 8.37
CA LYS A 148 15.79 -11.61 8.12
C LYS A 148 14.65 -11.09 9.00
N CYS A 149 13.45 -11.55 8.70
CA CYS A 149 12.31 -11.41 9.58
C CYS A 149 12.34 -12.55 10.62
N SER A 150 12.43 -12.20 11.91
CA SER A 150 12.46 -13.17 13.01
C SER A 150 11.06 -13.57 13.48
N ARG A 151 10.08 -12.67 13.39
CA ARG A 151 8.68 -12.97 13.73
C ARG A 151 7.71 -12.31 12.74
N ARG A 152 6.74 -13.10 12.28
CA ARG A 152 5.66 -12.64 11.41
C ARG A 152 4.32 -12.58 12.15
N THR A 153 3.37 -11.80 11.64
CA THR A 153 2.00 -11.73 12.16
C THR A 153 1.37 -13.11 12.26
N ARG A 154 0.73 -13.41 13.40
CA ARG A 154 0.19 -14.75 13.69
C ARG A 154 -0.93 -15.17 12.75
N ILE A 155 -1.81 -14.24 12.37
CA ILE A 155 -3.04 -14.55 11.62
C ILE A 155 -2.75 -14.68 10.12
N THR A 156 -2.02 -13.74 9.54
CA THR A 156 -1.80 -13.69 8.09
C THR A 156 -0.42 -14.17 7.65
N GLY A 157 0.57 -14.12 8.54
CA GLY A 157 1.97 -14.39 8.19
C GLY A 157 2.58 -13.41 7.19
N LEU A 158 1.82 -12.41 6.74
CA LEU A 158 2.21 -11.53 5.65
C LEU A 158 3.16 -10.41 6.09
N LYS A 159 3.01 -9.91 7.32
CA LYS A 159 3.83 -8.81 7.85
C LYS A 159 4.91 -9.32 8.78
N CYS A 160 6.05 -8.64 8.74
CA CYS A 160 7.13 -8.84 9.70
C CYS A 160 6.94 -7.91 10.90
N GLU A 161 6.88 -8.49 12.09
CA GLU A 161 6.76 -7.77 13.37
C GLU A 161 8.11 -7.55 14.03
N GLU A 162 9.06 -8.46 13.83
CA GLU A 162 10.41 -8.37 14.39
C GLU A 162 11.46 -8.67 13.33
N TYR A 163 12.49 -7.83 13.29
CA TYR A 163 13.59 -7.93 12.35
C TYR A 163 14.89 -8.23 13.08
N GLU A 164 15.65 -9.18 12.56
CA GLU A 164 17.07 -9.36 12.92
C GLU A 164 17.90 -8.41 12.07
N LEU A 165 18.74 -7.60 12.72
CA LEU A 165 19.55 -6.56 12.09
C LEU A 165 21.05 -6.87 12.24
N ASP A 166 21.83 -6.54 11.21
CA ASP A 166 23.29 -6.64 11.24
C ASP A 166 23.92 -5.36 11.81
N TYR A 167 24.15 -5.34 13.11
CA TYR A 167 24.75 -4.20 13.81
C TYR A 167 26.23 -3.97 13.50
N THR A 168 26.87 -4.85 12.76
CA THR A 168 28.27 -4.70 12.32
C THR A 168 28.41 -3.78 11.11
N LYS A 169 27.31 -3.55 10.38
CA LYS A 169 27.26 -2.71 9.17
C LYS A 169 26.67 -1.35 9.43
N PRO A 170 27.02 -0.34 8.63
CA PRO A 170 26.46 1.01 8.78
C PRO A 170 24.95 1.03 8.52
N ARG A 171 24.28 2.00 9.13
CA ARG A 171 22.83 2.22 8.93
C ARG A 171 22.56 2.68 7.51
N MET A 172 21.47 2.16 6.93
CA MET A 172 20.98 2.49 5.60
C MET A 172 19.45 2.67 5.61
N TRP A 173 18.91 3.32 4.59
CA TRP A 173 17.48 3.44 4.39
C TRP A 173 16.91 2.12 3.91
N GLN A 174 15.81 1.67 4.54
CA GLN A 174 15.15 0.40 4.23
C GLN A 174 13.66 0.49 4.46
N TRP A 175 12.91 -0.39 3.81
CA TRP A 175 11.48 -0.62 4.04
C TRP A 175 11.28 -1.51 5.25
N PHE A 176 10.26 -1.18 6.04
CA PHE A 176 9.78 -1.96 7.18
C PHE A 176 8.27 -2.10 7.10
N ASP A 177 7.73 -3.22 7.56
CA ASP A 177 6.29 -3.36 7.73
C ASP A 177 5.84 -2.57 8.97
N ASN A 178 4.73 -1.87 8.85
CA ASN A 178 4.08 -1.25 9.99
C ASN A 178 3.40 -2.33 10.85
N GLU A 179 3.39 -2.11 12.17
CA GLU A 179 2.58 -2.92 13.07
C GLU A 179 1.09 -2.82 12.73
N THR A 180 0.34 -3.87 13.02
CA THR A 180 -1.12 -3.86 12.92
C THR A 180 -1.75 -2.90 13.93
N PHE A 181 -2.96 -2.46 13.64
CA PHE A 181 -3.71 -1.54 14.49
C PHE A 181 -4.42 -2.27 15.64
#